data_31cddcd8b324057d7ff833249f7f6266
#
_entry.id   31cddcd8b324057d7ff833249f7f6266
#
_cell.length_a   1.000
_cell.length_b   1.000
_cell.length_c   1.000
_cell.angle_alpha   90.00
_cell.angle_beta   90.00
_cell.angle_gamma   90.00
#
_symmetry.space_group_name_H-M   'P 1'
#
loop_
_entity.id
_entity.type
_entity.pdbx_description
1 polymer ?
#
loop_
_entity_poly.entity_id
_entity_poly.type
_entity_poly.pdbx_seq_one_letter_code
_entity_poly.pdbx_strand_id
1 'polypeptide(L)'
;MIDVSAYLGHFAYRQLRHNTGAGLVQYMDRFGIQRAVVSSAAAITYRNPQAGNEEVAAEVAAHRSRLIPFAVLSPVYAGWQDDLKICHDQFGMKGVRLYPKWHNYTLTDPRCRAFVNAAADMGMVISIPVRVEDPRQQGWLIDVPDLNLDEVARLVRACPKARFIVANGSGIAGSALGRGGKDIPGNYAVDISRVSVEFGNELGQLISLLGEDRILFGTGMPFQYPGPALAKLDMLEASAAVKEKIRSQNAVRWLGLPADQ
;
A
#
# COMPACT_ATOMS: atom_id res chain seq x y z
N MET A 1 12.70 -4.32 9.75
CA MET A 1 11.95 -3.39 8.85
C MET A 1 10.54 -3.90 8.63
N ILE A 2 9.59 -3.00 8.36
CA ILE A 2 8.19 -3.34 8.04
C ILE A 2 7.86 -2.78 6.66
N ASP A 3 7.59 -3.66 5.69
CA ASP A 3 7.20 -3.29 4.32
C ASP A 3 5.68 -3.09 4.25
N VAL A 4 5.21 -1.94 3.77
CA VAL A 4 3.77 -1.63 3.70
C VAL A 4 3.14 -1.92 2.33
N SER A 5 3.88 -2.47 1.36
CA SER A 5 3.40 -2.57 -0.03
C SER A 5 3.73 -3.89 -0.75
N ALA A 6 3.79 -5.01 -0.03
CA ALA A 6 4.02 -6.32 -0.65
C ALA A 6 2.71 -6.99 -1.15
N TYR A 7 2.88 -8.09 -1.93
CA TYR A 7 1.79 -8.82 -2.57
C TYR A 7 1.99 -10.33 -2.46
N LEU A 8 0.88 -11.08 -2.51
CA LEU A 8 0.83 -12.55 -2.62
C LEU A 8 -0.05 -12.98 -3.79
N GLY A 9 0.11 -14.23 -4.20
CA GLY A 9 -0.71 -14.85 -5.24
C GLY A 9 -0.22 -14.58 -6.66
N HIS A 10 -1.02 -15.04 -7.61
CA HIS A 10 -0.73 -14.91 -9.03
C HIS A 10 -1.12 -13.53 -9.55
N PHE A 11 -0.45 -13.11 -10.62
CA PHE A 11 -0.86 -11.94 -11.40
C PHE A 11 -1.11 -12.37 -12.84
N ALA A 12 -2.23 -11.95 -13.42
CA ALA A 12 -2.70 -12.47 -14.71
C ALA A 12 -1.74 -12.22 -15.89
N TYR A 13 -0.92 -11.16 -15.81
CA TYR A 13 -0.11 -10.71 -16.93
C TYR A 13 1.39 -10.98 -16.79
N ARG A 14 1.82 -11.47 -15.61
CA ARG A 14 3.23 -11.77 -15.35
C ARG A 14 3.39 -12.85 -14.29
N GLN A 15 4.30 -13.79 -14.53
CA GLN A 15 4.70 -14.75 -13.51
C GLN A 15 5.50 -14.03 -12.41
N LEU A 16 4.96 -14.00 -11.20
CA LEU A 16 5.64 -13.47 -10.04
C LEU A 16 6.41 -14.59 -9.31
N ARG A 17 7.66 -14.31 -8.94
CA ARG A 17 8.44 -15.17 -8.04
C ARG A 17 8.13 -14.81 -6.60
N HIS A 18 8.29 -15.76 -5.67
CA HIS A 18 8.06 -15.51 -4.23
C HIS A 18 6.65 -15.03 -3.89
N ASN A 19 5.64 -15.50 -4.61
CA ASN A 19 4.26 -15.08 -4.52
C ASN A 19 3.40 -15.92 -3.56
N THR A 20 4.00 -16.91 -2.86
CA THR A 20 3.39 -17.68 -1.75
C THR A 20 3.83 -17.12 -0.41
N GLY A 21 3.07 -17.38 0.66
CA GLY A 21 3.41 -16.92 2.01
C GLY A 21 4.82 -17.36 2.45
N ALA A 22 5.13 -18.65 2.29
CA ALA A 22 6.44 -19.21 2.60
C ALA A 22 7.55 -18.62 1.73
N GLY A 23 7.31 -18.52 0.40
CA GLY A 23 8.27 -17.97 -0.54
C GLY A 23 8.58 -16.50 -0.29
N LEU A 24 7.56 -15.72 0.06
CA LEU A 24 7.71 -14.32 0.39
C LEU A 24 8.49 -14.13 1.69
N VAL A 25 8.17 -14.87 2.75
CA VAL A 25 8.90 -14.81 4.03
C VAL A 25 10.38 -15.16 3.84
N GLN A 26 10.69 -16.22 3.09
CA GLN A 26 12.07 -16.55 2.72
C GLN A 26 12.79 -15.42 1.98
N TYR A 27 12.04 -14.73 1.11
CA TYR A 27 12.57 -13.60 0.35
C TYR A 27 12.81 -12.38 1.24
N MET A 28 11.88 -12.08 2.16
CA MET A 28 12.00 -11.03 3.17
C MET A 28 13.25 -11.21 4.05
N ASP A 29 13.55 -12.46 4.46
CA ASP A 29 14.69 -12.77 5.32
C ASP A 29 16.03 -12.38 4.69
N ARG A 30 16.16 -12.51 3.36
CA ARG A 30 17.38 -12.11 2.62
C ARG A 30 17.67 -10.61 2.70
N PHE A 31 16.63 -9.81 2.96
CA PHE A 31 16.71 -8.34 3.00
C PHE A 31 16.47 -7.76 4.40
N GLY A 32 16.38 -8.60 5.43
CA GLY A 32 16.14 -8.18 6.82
C GLY A 32 14.76 -7.54 7.02
N ILE A 33 13.77 -7.88 6.19
CA ILE A 33 12.38 -7.41 6.33
C ILE A 33 11.67 -8.34 7.31
N GLN A 34 11.30 -7.84 8.47
CA GLN A 34 10.70 -8.64 9.55
C GLN A 34 9.21 -8.86 9.32
N ARG A 35 8.48 -7.85 8.87
CA ARG A 35 7.03 -7.92 8.63
C ARG A 35 6.68 -7.25 7.30
N ALA A 36 5.62 -7.73 6.66
CA ALA A 36 5.11 -7.10 5.44
C ALA A 36 3.58 -7.05 5.41
N VAL A 37 3.04 -5.92 4.98
CA VAL A 37 1.64 -5.79 4.57
C VAL A 37 1.50 -6.46 3.21
N VAL A 38 0.60 -7.43 3.11
CA VAL A 38 0.36 -8.20 1.89
C VAL A 38 -1.10 -8.13 1.45
N SER A 39 -1.31 -8.09 0.15
CA SER A 39 -2.64 -8.23 -0.46
C SER A 39 -2.57 -9.11 -1.70
N SER A 40 -3.71 -9.58 -2.17
CA SER A 40 -3.80 -10.43 -3.35
C SER A 40 -3.39 -9.67 -4.63
N ALA A 41 -2.40 -10.19 -5.35
CA ALA A 41 -2.09 -9.75 -6.70
C ALA A 41 -3.17 -10.20 -7.70
N ALA A 42 -3.77 -11.37 -7.49
CA ALA A 42 -4.83 -11.91 -8.33
C ALA A 42 -6.12 -11.09 -8.26
N ALA A 43 -6.48 -10.62 -7.05
CA ALA A 43 -7.68 -9.81 -6.83
C ALA A 43 -7.66 -8.45 -7.56
N ILE A 44 -6.48 -7.98 -8.02
CA ILE A 44 -6.37 -6.77 -8.86
C ILE A 44 -7.14 -6.97 -10.17
N THR A 45 -7.18 -8.19 -10.69
CA THR A 45 -7.78 -8.54 -12.00
C THR A 45 -9.00 -9.44 -11.89
N TYR A 46 -9.30 -9.99 -10.73
CA TYR A 46 -10.48 -10.83 -10.53
C TYR A 46 -11.76 -10.01 -10.60
N ARG A 47 -12.78 -10.56 -11.27
CA ARG A 47 -14.12 -9.97 -11.26
C ARG A 47 -14.73 -9.97 -9.85
N ASN A 48 -14.50 -11.03 -9.09
CA ASN A 48 -14.81 -11.10 -7.66
C ASN A 48 -13.50 -11.05 -6.85
N PRO A 49 -13.11 -9.88 -6.31
CA PRO A 49 -11.88 -9.76 -5.54
C PRO A 49 -11.85 -10.63 -4.27
N GLN A 50 -13.00 -11.00 -3.72
CA GLN A 50 -13.12 -11.81 -2.49
C GLN A 50 -12.40 -13.15 -2.61
N ALA A 51 -12.45 -13.80 -3.76
CA ALA A 51 -11.70 -15.05 -3.98
C ALA A 51 -10.18 -14.88 -3.74
N GLY A 52 -9.60 -13.76 -4.17
CA GLY A 52 -8.19 -13.47 -3.90
C GLY A 52 -7.91 -13.11 -2.44
N ASN A 53 -8.88 -12.57 -1.71
CA ASN A 53 -8.74 -12.34 -0.26
C ASN A 53 -8.74 -13.66 0.52
N GLU A 54 -9.56 -14.63 0.11
CA GLU A 54 -9.57 -15.99 0.66
C GLU A 54 -8.23 -16.69 0.45
N GLU A 55 -7.66 -16.60 -0.76
CA GLU A 55 -6.33 -17.12 -1.07
C GLU A 55 -5.25 -16.51 -0.15
N VAL A 56 -5.26 -15.18 0.00
CA VAL A 56 -4.30 -14.50 0.89
C VAL A 56 -4.51 -14.89 2.35
N ALA A 57 -5.75 -15.02 2.81
CA ALA A 57 -6.04 -15.42 4.19
C ALA A 57 -5.47 -16.83 4.49
N ALA A 58 -5.60 -17.76 3.53
CA ALA A 58 -5.02 -19.10 3.63
C ALA A 58 -3.48 -19.08 3.65
N GLU A 59 -2.85 -18.33 2.74
CA GLU A 59 -1.38 -18.18 2.67
C GLU A 59 -0.79 -17.53 3.92
N VAL A 60 -1.47 -16.57 4.50
CA VAL A 60 -1.02 -15.85 5.70
C VAL A 60 -1.21 -16.69 6.97
N ALA A 61 -2.10 -17.66 6.99
CA ALA A 61 -2.48 -18.41 8.21
C ALA A 61 -1.27 -18.97 8.98
N ALA A 62 -0.28 -19.53 8.28
CA ALA A 62 0.95 -20.07 8.89
C ALA A 62 2.02 -18.99 9.16
N HIS A 63 1.81 -17.74 8.75
CA HIS A 63 2.81 -16.68 8.76
C HIS A 63 2.30 -15.37 9.40
N ARG A 64 1.29 -15.43 10.29
CA ARG A 64 0.62 -14.25 10.89
C ARG A 64 1.54 -13.33 11.69
N SER A 65 2.65 -13.82 12.21
CA SER A 65 3.66 -13.00 12.87
C SER A 65 4.48 -12.14 11.89
N ARG A 66 4.54 -12.55 10.63
CA ARG A 66 5.37 -11.95 9.59
C ARG A 66 4.55 -11.18 8.53
N LEU A 67 3.35 -11.68 8.20
CA LEU A 67 2.51 -11.16 7.13
C LEU A 67 1.22 -10.55 7.69
N ILE A 68 0.96 -9.30 7.30
CA ILE A 68 -0.19 -8.51 7.74
C ILE A 68 -1.15 -8.41 6.55
N PRO A 69 -2.26 -9.16 6.55
CA PRO A 69 -3.13 -9.18 5.38
C PRO A 69 -3.97 -7.91 5.24
N PHE A 70 -4.06 -7.42 4.01
CA PHE A 70 -4.97 -6.37 3.56
C PHE A 70 -5.92 -6.94 2.50
N ALA A 71 -7.20 -6.59 2.60
CA ALA A 71 -8.21 -6.96 1.60
C ALA A 71 -8.02 -6.17 0.30
N VAL A 72 -8.41 -6.76 -0.80
CA VAL A 72 -8.68 -6.07 -2.07
C VAL A 72 -10.18 -6.16 -2.32
N LEU A 73 -10.87 -5.04 -2.35
CA LEU A 73 -12.32 -4.99 -2.56
C LEU A 73 -12.66 -3.85 -3.52
N SER A 74 -13.78 -3.99 -4.21
CA SER A 74 -14.28 -2.99 -5.13
C SER A 74 -15.57 -2.36 -4.59
N PRO A 75 -15.61 -1.04 -4.37
CA PRO A 75 -16.81 -0.35 -3.88
C PRO A 75 -17.99 -0.38 -4.85
N VAL A 76 -17.75 -0.78 -6.10
CA VAL A 76 -18.80 -0.90 -7.12
C VAL A 76 -19.28 -2.33 -7.32
N TYR A 77 -18.69 -3.30 -6.63
CA TYR A 77 -19.13 -4.69 -6.63
C TYR A 77 -20.25 -4.89 -5.61
N ALA A 78 -21.35 -5.53 -6.03
CA ALA A 78 -22.48 -5.80 -5.14
C ALA A 78 -22.07 -6.74 -4.00
N GLY A 79 -22.46 -6.44 -2.76
CA GLY A 79 -22.12 -7.25 -1.59
C GLY A 79 -20.76 -6.90 -0.95
N TRP A 80 -20.09 -5.85 -1.37
CA TRP A 80 -18.80 -5.45 -0.77
C TRP A 80 -18.86 -5.23 0.75
N GLN A 81 -20.05 -4.89 1.29
CA GLN A 81 -20.24 -4.70 2.74
C GLN A 81 -20.05 -6.01 3.51
N ASP A 82 -20.60 -7.10 2.99
CA ASP A 82 -20.45 -8.42 3.61
C ASP A 82 -19.01 -8.91 3.44
N ASP A 83 -18.42 -8.73 2.25
CA ASP A 83 -17.03 -9.09 1.99
C ASP A 83 -16.06 -8.31 2.90
N LEU A 84 -16.30 -7.02 3.12
CA LEU A 84 -15.49 -6.18 4.01
C LEU A 84 -15.55 -6.72 5.46
N LYS A 85 -16.75 -7.08 5.91
CA LYS A 85 -16.96 -7.65 7.23
C LYS A 85 -16.27 -9.02 7.38
N ILE A 86 -16.39 -9.90 6.39
CA ILE A 86 -15.69 -11.20 6.37
C ILE A 86 -14.18 -10.98 6.43
N CYS A 87 -13.62 -10.08 5.61
CA CYS A 87 -12.19 -9.77 5.61
C CYS A 87 -11.70 -9.26 6.98
N HIS A 88 -12.47 -8.40 7.63
CA HIS A 88 -12.12 -7.87 8.94
C HIS A 88 -12.29 -8.93 10.05
N ASP A 89 -13.50 -9.50 10.20
CA ASP A 89 -13.89 -10.31 11.36
C ASP A 89 -13.34 -11.74 11.29
N GLN A 90 -13.33 -12.35 10.10
CA GLN A 90 -12.95 -13.76 9.94
C GLN A 90 -11.49 -13.91 9.50
N PHE A 91 -11.02 -13.08 8.55
CA PHE A 91 -9.66 -13.18 8.04
C PHE A 91 -8.66 -12.33 8.83
N GLY A 92 -9.14 -11.41 9.70
CA GLY A 92 -8.30 -10.54 10.54
C GLY A 92 -7.47 -9.54 9.72
N MET A 93 -8.00 -9.12 8.56
CA MET A 93 -7.33 -8.16 7.70
C MET A 93 -7.32 -6.76 8.32
N LYS A 94 -6.16 -6.11 8.31
CA LYS A 94 -5.93 -4.83 9.00
C LYS A 94 -6.18 -3.60 8.12
N GLY A 95 -6.45 -3.80 6.85
CA GLY A 95 -6.70 -2.71 5.90
C GLY A 95 -7.26 -3.21 4.58
N VAL A 96 -7.50 -2.26 3.69
CA VAL A 96 -7.97 -2.52 2.33
C VAL A 96 -7.08 -1.82 1.32
N ARG A 97 -6.89 -2.42 0.14
CA ARG A 97 -6.22 -1.81 -1.02
C ARG A 97 -7.22 -1.53 -2.12
N LEU A 98 -7.17 -0.30 -2.64
CA LEU A 98 -8.07 0.18 -3.68
C LEU A 98 -7.37 0.23 -5.03
N TYR A 99 -8.02 -0.31 -6.05
CA TYR A 99 -7.53 -0.34 -7.43
C TYR A 99 -8.54 0.30 -8.41
N PRO A 100 -8.81 1.62 -8.32
CA PRO A 100 -9.90 2.25 -9.08
C PRO A 100 -9.76 2.08 -10.60
N LYS A 101 -8.55 2.19 -11.15
CA LYS A 101 -8.33 2.05 -12.60
C LYS A 101 -8.50 0.60 -13.09
N TRP A 102 -8.25 -0.39 -12.25
CA TRP A 102 -8.43 -1.81 -12.55
C TRP A 102 -9.88 -2.28 -12.34
N HIS A 103 -10.57 -1.71 -11.36
CA HIS A 103 -11.94 -2.06 -10.99
C HIS A 103 -12.99 -1.10 -11.59
N ASN A 104 -12.57 -0.24 -12.53
CA ASN A 104 -13.44 0.66 -13.29
C ASN A 104 -14.32 1.57 -12.43
N TYR A 105 -13.71 2.26 -11.46
CA TYR A 105 -14.37 3.33 -10.69
C TYR A 105 -13.41 4.50 -10.47
N THR A 106 -13.91 5.62 -9.96
CA THR A 106 -13.10 6.77 -9.57
C THR A 106 -13.07 6.93 -8.04
N LEU A 107 -12.01 7.51 -7.50
CA LEU A 107 -11.93 7.80 -6.07
C LEU A 107 -12.94 8.85 -5.62
N THR A 108 -13.49 9.63 -6.54
CA THR A 108 -14.53 10.62 -6.27
C THR A 108 -15.96 10.03 -6.30
N ASP A 109 -16.12 8.76 -6.67
CA ASP A 109 -17.41 8.07 -6.64
C ASP A 109 -17.97 8.05 -5.20
N PRO A 110 -19.25 8.44 -4.98
CA PRO A 110 -19.87 8.37 -3.66
C PRO A 110 -19.82 7.00 -3.00
N ARG A 111 -19.85 5.91 -3.82
CA ARG A 111 -19.72 4.52 -3.33
C ARG A 111 -18.31 4.28 -2.77
N CYS A 112 -17.26 4.82 -3.40
CA CYS A 112 -15.90 4.72 -2.89
C CYS A 112 -15.77 5.42 -1.54
N ARG A 113 -16.36 6.61 -1.38
CA ARG A 113 -16.37 7.32 -0.10
C ARG A 113 -17.14 6.54 0.99
N ALA A 114 -18.28 5.96 0.64
CA ALA A 114 -19.05 5.13 1.57
C ALA A 114 -18.25 3.91 2.03
N PHE A 115 -17.58 3.24 1.09
CA PHE A 115 -16.69 2.11 1.37
C PHE A 115 -15.53 2.50 2.30
N VAL A 116 -14.83 3.60 1.99
CA VAL A 116 -13.70 4.09 2.79
C VAL A 116 -14.13 4.43 4.23
N ASN A 117 -15.29 5.08 4.38
CA ASN A 117 -15.81 5.38 5.71
C ASN A 117 -16.16 4.11 6.49
N ALA A 118 -16.81 3.13 5.86
CA ALA A 118 -17.14 1.85 6.49
C ALA A 118 -15.87 1.10 6.94
N ALA A 119 -14.83 1.06 6.10
CA ALA A 119 -13.56 0.45 6.47
C ALA A 119 -12.86 1.23 7.61
N ALA A 120 -12.92 2.56 7.59
CA ALA A 120 -12.36 3.41 8.65
C ALA A 120 -13.09 3.24 9.98
N ASP A 121 -14.41 3.09 9.97
CA ASP A 121 -15.23 2.83 11.18
C ASP A 121 -14.88 1.47 11.82
N MET A 122 -14.38 0.51 11.03
CA MET A 122 -13.82 -0.78 11.49
C MET A 122 -12.33 -0.67 11.89
N GLY A 123 -11.73 0.52 11.85
CA GLY A 123 -10.31 0.74 12.18
C GLY A 123 -9.32 0.30 11.10
N MET A 124 -9.80 -0.10 9.91
CA MET A 124 -8.96 -0.56 8.82
C MET A 124 -8.22 0.60 8.12
N VAL A 125 -6.99 0.33 7.70
CA VAL A 125 -6.16 1.30 6.94
C VAL A 125 -6.47 1.18 5.45
N ILE A 126 -6.51 2.32 4.76
CA ILE A 126 -6.79 2.40 3.32
C ILE A 126 -5.46 2.54 2.57
N SER A 127 -5.05 1.55 1.80
CA SER A 127 -3.87 1.63 0.93
C SER A 127 -4.30 1.93 -0.51
N ILE A 128 -3.66 2.90 -1.14
CA ILE A 128 -3.95 3.34 -2.50
C ILE A 128 -2.67 3.26 -3.33
N PRO A 129 -2.42 2.14 -4.03
CA PRO A 129 -1.34 2.08 -5.00
C PRO A 129 -1.62 2.99 -6.18
N VAL A 130 -0.69 3.91 -6.47
CA VAL A 130 -0.78 4.82 -7.63
C VAL A 130 -0.63 4.03 -8.93
N ARG A 131 0.20 2.98 -8.90
CA ARG A 131 0.38 2.00 -9.98
C ARG A 131 0.67 0.61 -9.41
N VAL A 132 0.49 -0.41 -10.23
CA VAL A 132 0.84 -1.80 -9.87
C VAL A 132 2.23 -2.14 -10.39
N GLU A 133 2.48 -1.96 -11.69
CA GLU A 133 3.73 -2.30 -12.36
C GLU A 133 4.45 -1.05 -12.90
N ASP A 134 5.73 -1.20 -13.17
CA ASP A 134 6.48 -0.21 -13.93
C ASP A 134 6.00 -0.26 -15.40
N PRO A 135 5.66 0.88 -16.05
CA PRO A 135 5.23 0.89 -17.46
C PRO A 135 6.23 0.22 -18.41
N ARG A 136 7.53 0.24 -18.08
CA ARG A 136 8.58 -0.43 -18.87
C ARG A 136 8.54 -1.96 -18.79
N GLN A 137 7.90 -2.52 -17.76
CA GLN A 137 7.75 -3.96 -17.53
C GLN A 137 6.33 -4.45 -17.79
N GLN A 138 5.41 -3.52 -18.02
CA GLN A 138 4.01 -3.81 -18.25
C GLN A 138 3.80 -4.54 -19.58
N GLY A 139 2.95 -5.55 -19.58
CA GLY A 139 2.58 -6.25 -20.81
C GLY A 139 1.87 -5.32 -21.78
N TRP A 140 2.15 -5.44 -23.08
CA TRP A 140 1.58 -4.60 -24.12
C TRP A 140 0.05 -4.66 -24.22
N LEU A 141 -0.58 -5.67 -23.63
CA LEU A 141 -2.05 -5.78 -23.51
C LEU A 141 -2.65 -4.93 -22.39
N ILE A 142 -1.82 -4.39 -21.49
CA ILE A 142 -2.27 -3.63 -20.33
C ILE A 142 -2.20 -2.15 -20.66
N ASP A 143 -3.37 -1.51 -20.75
CA ASP A 143 -3.51 -0.05 -20.89
C ASP A 143 -4.24 0.50 -19.66
N VAL A 144 -3.57 0.46 -18.51
CA VAL A 144 -4.10 0.99 -17.26
C VAL A 144 -3.23 2.15 -16.80
N PRO A 145 -3.72 3.39 -16.90
CA PRO A 145 -2.96 4.57 -16.52
C PRO A 145 -2.73 4.62 -15.01
N ASP A 146 -1.68 5.35 -14.61
CA ASP A 146 -1.45 5.70 -13.22
C ASP A 146 -2.65 6.45 -12.64
N LEU A 147 -2.85 6.28 -11.34
CA LEU A 147 -3.87 7.00 -10.63
C LEU A 147 -3.49 8.48 -10.49
N ASN A 148 -4.43 9.38 -10.75
CA ASN A 148 -4.23 10.80 -10.57
C ASN A 148 -4.12 11.15 -9.08
N LEU A 149 -3.00 11.76 -8.68
CA LEU A 149 -2.73 12.13 -7.29
C LEU A 149 -3.71 13.19 -6.75
N ASP A 150 -4.32 14.01 -7.61
CA ASP A 150 -5.35 14.96 -7.20
C ASP A 150 -6.67 14.26 -6.85
N GLU A 151 -6.98 13.11 -7.48
CA GLU A 151 -8.11 12.28 -7.07
C GLU A 151 -7.86 11.68 -5.68
N VAL A 152 -6.63 11.24 -5.41
CA VAL A 152 -6.23 10.75 -4.07
C VAL A 152 -6.37 11.87 -3.03
N ALA A 153 -5.87 13.06 -3.32
CA ALA A 153 -5.98 14.22 -2.43
C ALA A 153 -7.43 14.58 -2.11
N ARG A 154 -8.33 14.51 -3.11
CA ARG A 154 -9.75 14.74 -2.91
C ARG A 154 -10.39 13.70 -1.99
N LEU A 155 -10.06 12.42 -2.15
CA LEU A 155 -10.56 11.36 -1.27
C LEU A 155 -10.05 11.53 0.16
N VAL A 156 -8.76 11.82 0.35
CA VAL A 156 -8.16 12.09 1.66
C VAL A 156 -8.88 13.21 2.40
N ARG A 157 -9.18 14.32 1.70
CA ARG A 157 -9.98 15.41 2.27
C ARG A 157 -11.42 15.01 2.62
N ALA A 158 -12.04 14.20 1.76
CA ALA A 158 -13.44 13.77 1.92
C ALA A 158 -13.63 12.75 3.06
N CYS A 159 -12.57 12.07 3.49
CA CYS A 159 -12.61 11.02 4.51
C CYS A 159 -11.58 11.28 5.63
N PRO A 160 -11.75 12.35 6.44
CA PRO A 160 -10.73 12.78 7.43
C PRO A 160 -10.52 11.78 8.57
N LYS A 161 -11.46 10.86 8.82
CA LYS A 161 -11.33 9.81 9.84
C LYS A 161 -10.52 8.61 9.36
N ALA A 162 -10.42 8.39 8.05
CA ALA A 162 -9.68 7.29 7.47
C ALA A 162 -8.18 7.56 7.53
N ARG A 163 -7.37 6.50 7.73
CA ARG A 163 -5.91 6.54 7.62
C ARG A 163 -5.51 5.99 6.26
N PHE A 164 -4.75 6.77 5.48
CA PHE A 164 -4.36 6.39 4.13
C PHE A 164 -2.87 6.09 4.02
N ILE A 165 -2.52 5.10 3.19
CA ILE A 165 -1.17 4.86 2.71
C ILE A 165 -1.19 5.03 1.18
N VAL A 166 -0.52 6.05 0.68
CA VAL A 166 -0.31 6.25 -0.76
C VAL A 166 0.92 5.44 -1.15
N ALA A 167 0.70 4.35 -1.87
CA ALA A 167 1.74 3.39 -2.19
C ALA A 167 2.14 3.42 -3.66
N ASN A 168 3.35 2.98 -3.97
CA ASN A 168 3.85 2.82 -5.34
C ASN A 168 3.71 4.09 -6.20
N GLY A 169 3.80 5.28 -5.61
CA GLY A 169 3.68 6.56 -6.27
C GLY A 169 5.01 7.25 -6.54
N SER A 170 5.05 8.07 -7.59
CA SER A 170 6.13 9.01 -7.91
C SER A 170 5.55 10.38 -8.23
N GLY A 171 6.32 11.45 -8.11
CA GLY A 171 5.86 12.82 -8.33
C GLY A 171 4.95 13.35 -7.22
N ILE A 172 4.89 12.68 -6.07
CA ILE A 172 4.00 13.02 -4.96
C ILE A 172 4.38 14.40 -4.38
N ALA A 173 5.67 14.71 -4.26
CA ALA A 173 6.15 15.99 -3.74
C ALA A 173 5.60 17.19 -4.55
N GLY A 174 5.48 17.04 -5.88
CA GLY A 174 4.94 18.05 -6.79
C GLY A 174 3.42 18.11 -6.86
N SER A 175 2.70 17.14 -6.28
CA SER A 175 1.24 17.03 -6.30
C SER A 175 0.55 17.83 -5.19
N ALA A 176 -0.78 17.84 -5.20
CA ALA A 176 -1.56 18.40 -4.10
C ALA A 176 -1.27 17.70 -2.76
N LEU A 177 -0.91 16.40 -2.75
CA LEU A 177 -0.51 15.69 -1.54
C LEU A 177 0.80 16.24 -0.97
N GLY A 178 1.84 16.40 -1.78
CA GLY A 178 3.13 16.93 -1.33
C GLY A 178 3.06 18.39 -0.93
N ARG A 179 2.42 19.23 -1.76
CA ARG A 179 2.25 20.67 -1.50
C ARG A 179 1.18 20.98 -0.46
N GLY A 180 0.35 20.02 -0.16
CA GLY A 180 -0.83 19.88 0.69
C GLY A 180 -1.25 21.00 1.59
N GLY A 181 -0.34 21.69 2.16
CA GLY A 181 -0.64 22.81 3.03
C GLY A 181 -1.65 22.44 4.13
N LYS A 182 -2.30 23.48 4.66
CA LYS A 182 -3.29 23.33 5.75
C LYS A 182 -4.61 22.66 5.28
N ASP A 183 -4.80 22.50 3.97
CA ASP A 183 -6.07 22.06 3.38
C ASP A 183 -6.21 20.55 3.24
N ILE A 184 -5.13 19.78 3.41
CA ILE A 184 -5.18 18.32 3.41
C ILE A 184 -4.93 17.81 4.83
N PRO A 185 -5.87 17.05 5.40
CA PRO A 185 -5.68 16.44 6.72
C PRO A 185 -4.41 15.59 6.75
N GLY A 186 -3.70 15.55 7.88
CA GLY A 186 -2.49 14.74 8.07
C GLY A 186 -2.77 13.23 8.21
N ASN A 187 -3.89 12.75 7.70
CA ASN A 187 -4.37 11.37 7.81
C ASN A 187 -3.86 10.44 6.69
N TYR A 188 -2.77 10.80 6.02
CA TYR A 188 -2.11 9.96 5.02
C TYR A 188 -0.59 9.89 5.23
N ALA A 189 -0.02 8.79 4.80
CA ALA A 189 1.42 8.55 4.71
C ALA A 189 1.77 8.06 3.29
N VAL A 190 3.05 8.10 2.94
CA VAL A 190 3.58 7.75 1.62
C VAL A 190 4.64 6.68 1.76
N ASP A 191 4.61 5.65 0.92
CA ASP A 191 5.70 4.68 0.85
C ASP A 191 6.82 5.14 -0.10
N ILE A 192 8.02 4.63 0.15
CA ILE A 192 9.21 5.01 -0.62
C ILE A 192 9.46 4.14 -1.87
N SER A 193 8.60 3.17 -2.17
CA SER A 193 8.89 2.16 -3.19
C SER A 193 9.27 2.77 -4.56
N ARG A 194 8.63 3.86 -4.96
CA ARG A 194 8.86 4.54 -6.25
C ARG A 194 9.31 6.00 -6.14
N VAL A 195 9.49 6.50 -4.93
CA VAL A 195 10.03 7.85 -4.69
C VAL A 195 11.51 7.88 -5.07
N SER A 196 11.96 8.92 -5.75
CA SER A 196 13.38 9.06 -6.14
C SER A 196 14.24 9.68 -5.04
N VAL A 197 15.51 9.30 -5.01
CA VAL A 197 16.56 9.92 -4.17
C VAL A 197 17.61 10.55 -5.07
N GLU A 198 18.02 9.87 -6.14
CA GLU A 198 19.10 10.28 -7.04
C GLU A 198 18.71 11.47 -7.92
N PHE A 199 17.53 11.43 -8.52
CA PHE A 199 17.06 12.46 -9.43
C PHE A 199 16.01 13.34 -8.75
N GLY A 200 16.39 14.57 -8.40
CA GLY A 200 15.48 15.56 -7.82
C GLY A 200 15.21 15.39 -6.32
N ASN A 201 15.80 14.40 -5.66
CA ASN A 201 15.68 14.15 -4.22
C ASN A 201 14.25 14.25 -3.68
N GLU A 202 13.31 13.58 -4.35
CA GLU A 202 11.89 13.61 -3.99
C GLU A 202 11.67 13.13 -2.56
N LEU A 203 12.43 12.12 -2.09
CA LEU A 203 12.31 11.62 -0.72
C LEU A 203 12.67 12.69 0.33
N GLY A 204 13.75 13.42 0.12
CA GLY A 204 14.13 14.54 0.99
C GLY A 204 13.07 15.67 0.96
N GLN A 205 12.52 15.98 -0.21
CA GLN A 205 11.42 16.94 -0.35
C GLN A 205 10.17 16.48 0.42
N LEU A 206 9.78 15.20 0.31
CA LEU A 206 8.63 14.65 1.03
C LEU A 206 8.82 14.70 2.54
N ILE A 207 10.01 14.39 3.04
CA ILE A 207 10.33 14.53 4.47
C ILE A 207 10.18 15.99 4.92
N SER A 208 10.64 16.94 4.12
CA SER A 208 10.51 18.37 4.42
C SER A 208 9.07 18.88 4.39
N LEU A 209 8.27 18.36 3.46
CA LEU A 209 6.87 18.79 3.25
C LEU A 209 5.89 18.11 4.21
N LEU A 210 6.05 16.80 4.42
CA LEU A 210 5.10 15.97 5.17
C LEU A 210 5.55 15.70 6.61
N GLY A 211 6.84 15.87 6.88
CA GLY A 211 7.48 15.38 8.10
C GLY A 211 7.87 13.89 8.00
N GLU A 212 8.92 13.53 8.73
CA GLU A 212 9.49 12.19 8.74
C GLU A 212 8.51 11.09 9.18
N ASP A 213 7.52 11.46 9.99
CA ASP A 213 6.53 10.58 10.58
C ASP A 213 5.49 10.04 9.59
N ARG A 214 5.40 10.60 8.39
CA ARG A 214 4.48 10.19 7.32
C ARG A 214 5.16 9.48 6.15
N ILE A 215 6.41 9.09 6.30
CA ILE A 215 7.16 8.33 5.31
C ILE A 215 7.29 6.88 5.79
N LEU A 216 6.94 5.92 4.93
CA LEU A 216 6.89 4.50 5.24
C LEU A 216 7.83 3.71 4.33
N PHE A 217 8.43 2.66 4.86
CA PHE A 217 9.17 1.72 4.04
C PHE A 217 8.21 0.84 3.24
N GLY A 218 8.42 0.76 1.94
CA GLY A 218 7.66 -0.09 1.04
C GLY A 218 8.51 -0.50 -0.15
N THR A 219 8.35 -1.73 -0.63
CA THR A 219 9.15 -2.27 -1.74
C THR A 219 8.35 -2.51 -3.01
N GLY A 220 7.06 -2.83 -2.90
CA GLY A 220 6.25 -3.32 -4.01
C GLY A 220 6.56 -4.77 -4.41
N MET A 221 7.25 -5.54 -3.56
CA MET A 221 7.58 -6.94 -3.86
C MET A 221 6.33 -7.82 -3.92
N PRO A 222 6.30 -8.87 -4.76
CA PRO A 222 7.32 -9.33 -5.69
C PRO A 222 7.25 -8.66 -7.09
N PHE A 223 6.42 -7.65 -7.30
CA PHE A 223 6.41 -6.88 -8.55
C PHE A 223 7.72 -6.11 -8.75
N GLN A 224 8.36 -5.72 -7.69
CA GLN A 224 9.66 -5.06 -7.65
C GLN A 224 10.63 -5.80 -6.74
N TYR A 225 11.92 -5.55 -6.92
CA TYR A 225 12.98 -6.04 -6.01
C TYR A 225 13.10 -5.11 -4.80
N PRO A 226 13.33 -5.63 -3.58
CA PRO A 226 13.52 -4.82 -2.38
C PRO A 226 14.77 -3.94 -2.41
N GLY A 227 15.82 -4.36 -3.12
CA GLY A 227 17.11 -3.67 -3.17
C GLY A 227 17.04 -2.16 -3.44
N PRO A 228 16.28 -1.68 -4.45
CA PRO A 228 16.12 -0.25 -4.69
C PRO A 228 15.54 0.53 -3.49
N ALA A 229 14.57 -0.02 -2.76
CA ALA A 229 14.00 0.64 -1.59
C ALA A 229 15.01 0.73 -0.44
N LEU A 230 15.84 -0.31 -0.26
CA LEU A 230 16.93 -0.32 0.72
C LEU A 230 18.01 0.71 0.37
N ALA A 231 18.46 0.71 -0.90
CA ALA A 231 19.46 1.67 -1.37
C ALA A 231 19.00 3.12 -1.15
N LYS A 232 17.71 3.43 -1.38
CA LYS A 232 17.16 4.77 -1.10
C LYS A 232 17.32 5.20 0.36
N LEU A 233 17.08 4.28 1.31
CA LEU A 233 17.29 4.57 2.73
C LEU A 233 18.76 4.76 3.06
N ASP A 234 19.66 4.02 2.44
CA ASP A 234 21.09 4.16 2.67
C ASP A 234 21.61 5.49 2.11
N MET A 235 21.17 5.86 0.91
CA MET A 235 21.52 7.12 0.25
C MET A 235 20.86 8.37 0.87
N LEU A 236 19.76 8.21 1.60
CA LEU A 236 19.07 9.33 2.21
C LEU A 236 19.97 10.07 3.21
N GLU A 237 20.17 11.35 2.98
CA GLU A 237 20.89 12.26 3.91
C GLU A 237 19.98 12.62 5.10
N ALA A 238 19.89 11.72 6.06
CA ALA A 238 19.11 11.89 7.29
C ALA A 238 19.77 11.15 8.45
N SER A 239 19.39 11.52 9.69
CA SER A 239 19.89 10.86 10.89
C SER A 239 19.46 9.38 10.95
N ALA A 240 20.22 8.58 11.69
CA ALA A 240 19.86 7.17 11.93
C ALA A 240 18.45 7.02 12.54
N ALA A 241 18.04 7.95 13.40
CA ALA A 241 16.72 7.99 14.00
C ALA A 241 15.61 8.17 12.95
N VAL A 242 15.78 9.09 12.00
CA VAL A 242 14.83 9.29 10.90
C VAL A 242 14.74 8.04 10.01
N LYS A 243 15.89 7.46 9.66
CA LYS A 243 15.92 6.22 8.87
C LYS A 243 15.20 5.07 9.59
N GLU A 244 15.35 4.95 10.91
CA GLU A 244 14.66 3.91 11.68
C GLU A 244 13.14 4.16 11.78
N LYS A 245 12.71 5.41 11.92
CA LYS A 245 11.29 5.75 11.80
C LYS A 245 10.70 5.24 10.49
N ILE A 246 11.37 5.51 9.36
CA ILE A 246 10.92 5.07 8.03
C ILE A 246 10.94 3.55 7.90
N ARG A 247 12.00 2.88 8.43
CA ARG A 247 12.16 1.43 8.36
C ARG A 247 11.05 0.65 9.05
N SER A 248 10.57 1.16 10.21
CA SER A 248 9.68 0.36 11.05
C SER A 248 8.69 1.16 11.88
N GLN A 249 9.13 2.18 12.64
CA GLN A 249 8.33 2.81 13.69
C GLN A 249 7.07 3.50 13.14
N ASN A 250 7.18 4.15 12.00
CA ASN A 250 6.04 4.78 11.34
C ASN A 250 4.98 3.75 10.95
N ALA A 251 5.41 2.59 10.38
CA ALA A 251 4.49 1.53 10.02
C ALA A 251 3.76 0.94 11.24
N VAL A 252 4.47 0.75 12.38
CA VAL A 252 3.85 0.32 13.65
C VAL A 252 2.72 1.27 14.02
N ARG A 253 2.98 2.58 14.03
CA ARG A 253 1.98 3.59 14.38
C ARG A 253 0.82 3.65 13.37
N TRP A 254 1.11 3.69 12.08
CA TRP A 254 0.09 3.80 11.03
C TRP A 254 -0.83 2.58 10.96
N LEU A 255 -0.30 1.40 11.18
CA LEU A 255 -1.04 0.13 11.16
C LEU A 255 -1.66 -0.23 12.52
N GLY A 256 -1.36 0.51 13.59
CA GLY A 256 -1.82 0.19 14.94
C GLY A 256 -1.29 -1.15 15.43
N LEU A 257 -0.04 -1.48 15.08
CA LEU A 257 0.59 -2.73 15.51
C LEU A 257 1.11 -2.59 16.95
N PRO A 258 1.18 -3.69 17.71
CA PRO A 258 1.89 -3.67 18.98
C PRO A 258 3.34 -3.27 18.73
N ALA A 259 3.90 -2.43 19.60
CA ALA A 259 5.33 -2.18 19.62
C ALA A 259 6.03 -3.51 19.89
N ASP A 260 7.06 -3.82 19.09
CA ASP A 260 7.89 -5.00 19.36
C ASP A 260 8.50 -4.83 20.77
N GLN A 261 8.21 -5.79 21.66
CA GLN A 261 8.83 -5.91 22.98
C GLN A 261 10.23 -6.47 22.84
#